data_98c4459280192ddc28bf5e8087b0efcc
#
_entry.id   98c4459280192ddc28bf5e8087b0efcc
#
_cell.length_a   1.000
_cell.length_b   1.000
_cell.length_c   1.000
_cell.angle_alpha   90.00
_cell.angle_beta   90.00
_cell.angle_gamma   90.00
#
_symmetry.space_group_name_H-M   'P 1'
#
loop_
_entity.id
_entity.type
_entity.pdbx_description
1 polymer ?
#
loop_
_entity_poly.entity_id
_entity_poly.type
_entity_poly.pdbx_seq_one_letter_code
_entity_poly.pdbx_strand_id
1 'polypeptide(L)'
;MQYRLLLIATVALAACRGPNVAAGTQSAPATQSAAVSPSSHDHVAPAPSDPLPEKELEKARRATARYQDVKNALADGYADINVVLPNMGRHYLKEAQLDATFDAERPELLVYKEEPGGRLTLVALECAVPLKLSETAPAGFPGGKDGWFADQRFQLWTLHAWVWRENPDGIFHSTNRLVP
;
A
#
# COMPACT_ATOMS: atom_id res chain seq x y z
N MET A 1 -32.82 -9.26 -10.90
CA MET A 1 -33.88 -8.55 -10.19
C MET A 1 -33.68 -8.74 -8.69
N GLN A 2 -33.11 -7.84 -8.00
CA GLN A 2 -33.47 -7.24 -6.71
C GLN A 2 -32.28 -6.48 -6.17
N TYR A 3 -32.38 -5.15 -6.30
CA TYR A 3 -31.56 -4.17 -5.59
C TYR A 3 -32.11 -4.00 -4.17
N ARG A 4 -31.26 -4.02 -3.17
CA ARG A 4 -31.48 -3.49 -1.82
C ARG A 4 -30.10 -3.28 -1.21
N LEU A 5 -29.76 -2.26 -0.49
CA LEU A 5 -30.44 -1.10 0.07
C LEU A 5 -29.35 -0.11 0.50
N LEU A 6 -29.54 1.16 0.22
CA LEU A 6 -28.83 2.27 0.87
C LEU A 6 -29.10 2.25 2.38
N LEU A 7 -28.07 2.48 3.18
CA LEU A 7 -28.20 3.00 4.54
C LEU A 7 -27.29 4.22 4.67
N ILE A 8 -27.92 5.37 4.61
CA ILE A 8 -27.37 6.67 4.97
C ILE A 8 -27.48 6.80 6.49
N ALA A 9 -26.37 6.86 7.18
CA ALA A 9 -26.33 7.25 8.58
C ALA A 9 -25.69 8.64 8.69
N THR A 10 -26.53 9.62 8.93
CA THR A 10 -26.14 10.98 9.36
C THR A 10 -25.69 10.93 10.81
N VAL A 11 -24.49 11.42 11.09
CA VAL A 11 -24.04 11.69 12.47
C VAL A 11 -23.74 13.18 12.62
N ALA A 12 -24.36 13.73 13.64
CA ALA A 12 -24.36 15.13 14.01
C ALA A 12 -23.04 15.58 14.63
N LEU A 13 -22.66 16.83 14.32
CA LEU A 13 -21.60 17.59 15.00
C LEU A 13 -21.98 17.89 16.44
N ALA A 14 -21.07 17.63 17.36
CA ALA A 14 -21.06 18.26 18.68
C ALA A 14 -19.74 19.01 18.87
N ALA A 15 -19.83 20.31 18.97
CA ALA A 15 -18.75 21.23 19.32
C ALA A 15 -18.63 21.32 20.83
N CYS A 16 -17.45 21.16 21.39
CA CYS A 16 -17.13 21.59 22.76
C CYS A 16 -15.92 22.51 22.75
N ARG A 17 -16.16 23.73 23.29
CA ARG A 17 -15.19 24.80 23.55
C ARG A 17 -14.45 24.59 24.87
N GLY A 18 -13.16 24.93 24.86
CA GLY A 18 -12.27 25.64 25.75
C GLY A 18 -12.05 25.12 27.18
N PRO A 19 -11.14 25.65 27.98
CA PRO A 19 -10.54 26.97 27.93
C PRO A 19 -9.00 27.03 28.03
N ASN A 20 -8.51 28.22 27.80
CA ASN A 20 -7.21 28.81 27.87
C ASN A 20 -6.64 28.90 29.31
N VAL A 21 -5.36 28.58 29.61
CA VAL A 21 -4.61 29.13 30.76
C VAL A 21 -3.13 29.29 30.39
N ALA A 22 -2.75 30.49 30.44
CA ALA A 22 -1.55 31.30 30.82
C ALA A 22 -0.14 30.69 30.87
N ALA A 23 0.74 31.56 30.43
CA ALA A 23 2.17 31.60 30.44
C ALA A 23 2.85 31.42 31.81
N GLY A 24 4.04 30.84 31.79
CA GLY A 24 5.01 30.86 32.86
C GLY A 24 6.43 30.83 32.33
N THR A 25 7.06 32.00 32.33
CA THR A 25 8.48 32.27 32.10
C THR A 25 9.32 31.77 33.26
N GLN A 26 10.48 31.12 33.05
CA GLN A 26 11.70 31.29 33.86
C GLN A 26 12.92 30.57 33.27
N SER A 27 13.89 31.36 32.93
CA SER A 27 15.33 31.43 33.18
C SER A 27 16.18 30.15 33.15
N ALA A 28 17.20 30.18 32.30
CA ALA A 28 18.43 29.37 32.36
C ALA A 28 19.32 29.75 33.56
N PRO A 29 20.23 28.84 33.97
CA PRO A 29 21.63 29.16 33.78
C PRO A 29 22.61 28.02 33.40
N ALA A 30 23.63 28.45 32.66
CA ALA A 30 25.08 28.15 32.70
C ALA A 30 25.60 26.69 32.62
N THR A 31 26.24 26.45 31.48
CA THR A 31 27.62 25.94 31.26
C THR A 31 28.26 24.99 32.28
N GLN A 32 28.51 23.74 31.84
CA GLN A 32 29.73 23.02 32.21
C GLN A 32 30.26 22.24 31.01
N SER A 33 31.47 22.62 30.61
CA SER A 33 32.35 21.91 29.68
C SER A 33 32.86 20.65 30.37
N ALA A 34 32.61 19.49 29.76
CA ALA A 34 33.23 18.23 30.14
C ALA A 34 33.86 17.57 28.90
N ALA A 35 35.09 17.18 29.08
CA ALA A 35 36.06 16.69 28.13
C ALA A 35 35.55 15.48 27.29
N VAL A 36 35.84 15.55 26.00
CA VAL A 36 35.63 14.46 25.04
C VAL A 36 36.76 13.45 25.23
N SER A 37 36.41 12.24 25.72
CA SER A 37 37.25 11.07 25.56
C SER A 37 36.93 10.42 24.19
N PRO A 38 37.95 9.96 23.42
CA PRO A 38 37.66 9.28 22.16
C PRO A 38 37.08 7.90 22.46
N SER A 39 35.80 7.77 22.20
CA SER A 39 35.08 6.47 22.23
C SER A 39 35.53 5.66 21.06
N SER A 40 36.08 4.49 21.31
CA SER A 40 36.38 3.43 20.38
C SER A 40 35.18 3.17 19.47
N HIS A 41 35.43 3.25 18.15
CA HIS A 41 34.48 2.81 17.14
C HIS A 41 34.38 1.30 17.24
N ASP A 42 33.42 0.80 18.02
CA ASP A 42 32.93 -0.56 17.88
C ASP A 42 32.30 -0.64 16.48
N HIS A 43 32.99 -1.34 15.58
CA HIS A 43 32.41 -1.79 14.33
C HIS A 43 31.36 -2.84 14.68
N VAL A 44 30.14 -2.37 14.97
CA VAL A 44 28.96 -3.26 14.95
C VAL A 44 28.88 -3.80 13.53
N ALA A 45 29.10 -5.12 13.41
CA ALA A 45 28.88 -5.81 12.15
C ALA A 45 27.45 -5.44 11.67
N PRO A 46 27.26 -5.09 10.39
CA PRO A 46 25.93 -4.80 9.88
C PRO A 46 25.03 -6.00 10.22
N ALA A 47 23.88 -5.72 10.81
CA ALA A 47 22.84 -6.71 11.01
C ALA A 47 22.60 -7.43 9.68
N PRO A 48 22.31 -8.76 9.68
CA PRO A 48 22.02 -9.48 8.45
C PRO A 48 21.00 -8.66 7.68
N SER A 49 21.38 -8.23 6.46
CA SER A 49 20.51 -7.45 5.60
C SER A 49 19.24 -8.26 5.41
N ASP A 50 18.09 -7.66 5.74
CA ASP A 50 16.80 -8.26 5.43
C ASP A 50 16.81 -8.72 3.97
N PRO A 51 16.23 -9.90 3.67
CA PRO A 51 16.18 -10.39 2.30
C PRO A 51 15.56 -9.29 1.44
N LEU A 52 16.26 -8.93 0.36
CA LEU A 52 15.80 -7.89 -0.56
C LEU A 52 14.45 -8.32 -1.16
N PRO A 53 13.52 -7.39 -1.37
CA PRO A 53 12.19 -7.70 -1.91
C PRO A 53 12.23 -8.26 -3.34
N GLU A 54 13.38 -8.17 -4.03
CA GLU A 54 13.53 -8.58 -5.43
C GLU A 54 13.12 -10.02 -5.70
N LYS A 55 13.41 -10.95 -4.79
CA LYS A 55 13.02 -12.35 -4.94
C LYS A 55 11.50 -12.53 -4.91
N GLU A 56 10.84 -11.85 -3.99
CA GLU A 56 9.37 -11.91 -3.87
C GLU A 56 8.70 -11.15 -5.02
N LEU A 57 9.25 -10.02 -5.44
CA LEU A 57 8.79 -9.29 -6.63
C LEU A 57 8.95 -10.12 -7.91
N GLU A 58 10.02 -10.90 -8.03
CA GLU A 58 10.23 -11.81 -9.16
C GLU A 58 9.24 -12.99 -9.15
N LYS A 59 8.90 -13.54 -7.96
CA LYS A 59 7.84 -14.55 -7.83
C LYS A 59 6.49 -13.96 -8.25
N ALA A 60 6.14 -12.79 -7.73
CA ALA A 60 4.93 -12.07 -8.10
C ALA A 60 4.84 -11.83 -9.61
N ARG A 61 5.95 -11.40 -10.23
CA ARG A 61 6.03 -11.20 -11.68
C ARG A 61 5.80 -12.50 -12.44
N ARG A 62 6.46 -13.60 -12.06
CA ARG A 62 6.26 -14.91 -12.72
C ARG A 62 4.83 -15.42 -12.59
N ALA A 63 4.27 -15.36 -11.38
CA ALA A 63 2.93 -15.85 -11.11
C ALA A 63 1.85 -15.11 -11.91
N THR A 64 2.08 -13.81 -12.16
CA THR A 64 1.11 -12.93 -12.83
C THR A 64 1.38 -12.69 -14.31
N ALA A 65 2.47 -13.25 -14.86
CA ALA A 65 2.86 -13.08 -16.28
C ALA A 65 1.74 -13.43 -17.27
N ARG A 66 0.95 -14.47 -16.96
CA ARG A 66 -0.18 -14.90 -17.78
C ARG A 66 -1.30 -13.85 -17.88
N TYR A 67 -1.40 -12.96 -16.89
CA TYR A 67 -2.43 -11.92 -16.81
C TYR A 67 -2.09 -10.66 -17.63
N GLN A 68 -0.97 -10.65 -18.35
CA GLN A 68 -0.74 -9.65 -19.39
C GLN A 68 -1.80 -9.71 -20.50
N ASP A 69 -2.38 -10.88 -20.72
CA ASP A 69 -3.68 -11.00 -21.42
C ASP A 69 -4.80 -10.99 -20.36
N VAL A 70 -5.58 -9.93 -20.34
CA VAL A 70 -6.71 -9.76 -19.41
C VAL A 70 -7.73 -10.90 -19.48
N LYS A 71 -7.83 -11.59 -20.61
CA LYS A 71 -8.72 -12.75 -20.75
C LYS A 71 -8.35 -13.87 -19.78
N ASN A 72 -7.05 -14.06 -19.52
CA ASN A 72 -6.59 -15.03 -18.53
C ASN A 72 -6.99 -14.63 -17.11
N ALA A 73 -6.92 -13.34 -16.79
CA ALA A 73 -7.38 -12.83 -15.50
C ALA A 73 -8.88 -13.06 -15.31
N LEU A 74 -9.68 -12.73 -16.32
CA LEU A 74 -11.13 -12.99 -16.32
C LEU A 74 -11.45 -14.48 -16.17
N ALA A 75 -10.73 -15.35 -16.89
CA ALA A 75 -10.92 -16.81 -16.82
C ALA A 75 -10.58 -17.37 -15.43
N ASP A 76 -9.63 -16.75 -14.72
CA ASP A 76 -9.23 -17.12 -13.37
C ASP A 76 -10.08 -16.47 -12.26
N GLY A 77 -11.12 -15.72 -12.62
CA GLY A 77 -12.09 -15.16 -11.68
C GLY A 77 -11.79 -13.74 -11.20
N TYR A 78 -10.83 -13.03 -11.80
CA TYR A 78 -10.74 -11.59 -11.63
C TYR A 78 -11.89 -10.91 -12.38
N ALA A 79 -12.45 -9.86 -11.80
CA ALA A 79 -13.53 -9.08 -12.39
C ALA A 79 -13.19 -7.60 -12.37
N ASP A 80 -13.54 -6.89 -13.44
CA ASP A 80 -13.48 -5.43 -13.46
C ASP A 80 -14.45 -4.86 -12.42
N ILE A 81 -13.92 -4.15 -11.44
CA ILE A 81 -14.73 -3.52 -10.39
C ILE A 81 -15.12 -2.08 -10.71
N ASN A 82 -14.84 -1.63 -11.94
CA ASN A 82 -15.09 -0.27 -12.42
C ASN A 82 -14.42 0.83 -11.57
N VAL A 83 -13.34 0.51 -10.92
CA VAL A 83 -12.48 1.47 -10.22
C VAL A 83 -11.35 1.85 -11.15
N VAL A 84 -11.38 3.11 -11.62
CA VAL A 84 -10.33 3.73 -12.43
C VAL A 84 -9.87 4.98 -11.69
N LEU A 85 -8.63 5.00 -11.27
CA LEU A 85 -8.07 6.10 -10.50
C LEU A 85 -6.91 6.75 -11.25
N PRO A 86 -6.81 8.10 -11.23
CA PRO A 86 -5.69 8.80 -11.86
C PRO A 86 -4.34 8.30 -11.32
N ASN A 87 -3.40 8.07 -12.22
CA ASN A 87 -2.06 7.56 -11.90
C ASN A 87 -2.03 6.16 -11.23
N MET A 88 -3.13 5.42 -11.30
CA MET A 88 -3.22 4.05 -10.81
C MET A 88 -3.64 3.10 -11.94
N GLY A 89 -4.73 3.44 -12.66
CA GLY A 89 -5.30 2.63 -13.72
C GLY A 89 -6.62 1.98 -13.32
N ARG A 90 -6.98 0.90 -14.02
CA ARG A 90 -8.22 0.14 -13.89
C ARG A 90 -7.97 -1.13 -13.05
N HIS A 91 -8.79 -1.34 -12.04
CA HIS A 91 -8.63 -2.42 -11.06
C HIS A 91 -9.54 -3.61 -11.37
N TYR A 92 -8.94 -4.79 -11.35
CA TYR A 92 -9.61 -6.08 -11.46
C TYR A 92 -9.42 -6.87 -10.17
N LEU A 93 -10.50 -7.18 -9.47
CA LEU A 93 -10.50 -7.85 -8.18
C LEU A 93 -10.86 -9.33 -8.33
N LYS A 94 -10.16 -10.19 -7.61
CA LYS A 94 -10.54 -11.57 -7.35
C LYS A 94 -11.04 -11.70 -5.91
N GLU A 95 -12.32 -11.48 -5.70
CA GLU A 95 -12.95 -11.44 -4.39
C GLU A 95 -12.69 -12.69 -3.55
N ALA A 96 -12.58 -13.87 -4.19
CA ALA A 96 -12.29 -15.13 -3.52
C ALA A 96 -10.88 -15.20 -2.87
N GLN A 97 -10.00 -14.23 -3.15
CA GLN A 97 -8.67 -14.12 -2.54
C GLN A 97 -8.62 -13.14 -1.37
N LEU A 98 -9.70 -12.37 -1.11
CA LEU A 98 -9.75 -11.43 0.01
C LEU A 98 -9.77 -12.19 1.34
N ASP A 99 -8.60 -12.32 1.95
CA ASP A 99 -8.42 -12.95 3.26
C ASP A 99 -7.48 -12.11 4.15
N ALA A 100 -6.95 -12.66 5.23
CA ALA A 100 -6.05 -11.97 6.16
C ALA A 100 -4.57 -12.15 5.81
N THR A 101 -4.25 -12.80 4.67
CA THR A 101 -2.91 -13.27 4.33
C THR A 101 -2.33 -12.45 3.19
N PHE A 102 -1.08 -12.05 3.29
CA PHE A 102 -0.31 -11.54 2.16
C PHE A 102 0.31 -12.71 1.39
N ASP A 103 0.06 -12.75 0.08
CA ASP A 103 0.70 -13.70 -0.85
C ASP A 103 1.05 -12.98 -2.15
N ALA A 104 2.35 -12.73 -2.35
CA ALA A 104 2.85 -12.03 -3.53
C ALA A 104 2.53 -12.75 -4.86
N GLU A 105 2.35 -14.08 -4.84
CA GLU A 105 2.03 -14.87 -6.03
C GLU A 105 0.53 -14.94 -6.33
N ARG A 106 -0.31 -14.49 -5.38
CA ARG A 106 -1.77 -14.53 -5.48
C ARG A 106 -2.40 -13.17 -5.11
N PRO A 107 -2.03 -12.09 -5.81
CA PRO A 107 -2.55 -10.76 -5.49
C PRO A 107 -4.07 -10.72 -5.63
N GLU A 108 -4.72 -10.00 -4.75
CA GLU A 108 -6.18 -9.81 -4.75
C GLU A 108 -6.63 -8.96 -5.93
N LEU A 109 -5.79 -8.01 -6.36
CA LEU A 109 -6.10 -7.14 -7.48
C LEU A 109 -4.97 -7.14 -8.53
N LEU A 110 -5.40 -6.94 -9.78
CA LEU A 110 -4.55 -6.64 -10.92
C LEU A 110 -4.88 -5.24 -11.42
N VAL A 111 -3.85 -4.45 -11.68
CA VAL A 111 -4.02 -3.08 -12.14
C VAL A 111 -3.59 -2.96 -13.59
N TYR A 112 -4.52 -2.52 -14.43
CA TYR A 112 -4.31 -2.36 -15.87
C TYR A 112 -4.33 -0.88 -16.26
N LYS A 113 -3.40 -0.53 -17.14
CA LYS A 113 -3.46 0.72 -17.90
C LYS A 113 -4.27 0.48 -19.16
N GLU A 114 -5.22 1.36 -19.45
CA GLU A 114 -5.91 1.39 -20.73
C GLU A 114 -5.10 2.18 -21.75
N GLU A 115 -4.68 1.52 -22.83
CA GLU A 115 -3.94 2.12 -23.92
C GLU A 115 -4.91 2.73 -24.95
N PRO A 116 -4.44 3.67 -25.81
CA PRO A 116 -5.23 4.14 -26.93
C PRO A 116 -5.80 2.97 -27.74
N GLY A 117 -7.12 2.98 -27.99
CA GLY A 117 -7.81 1.87 -28.64
C GLY A 117 -8.37 0.80 -27.71
N GLY A 118 -8.33 1.02 -26.40
CA GLY A 118 -9.01 0.17 -25.40
C GLY A 118 -8.26 -1.10 -25.02
N ARG A 119 -7.03 -1.30 -25.48
CA ARG A 119 -6.18 -2.42 -25.06
C ARG A 119 -5.73 -2.22 -23.62
N LEU A 120 -5.85 -3.26 -22.81
CA LEU A 120 -5.38 -3.26 -21.43
C LEU A 120 -3.96 -3.81 -21.33
N THR A 121 -3.10 -3.11 -20.59
CA THR A 121 -1.73 -3.53 -20.30
C THR A 121 -1.57 -3.65 -18.78
N LEU A 122 -1.20 -4.83 -18.28
CA LEU A 122 -0.94 -5.05 -16.87
C LEU A 122 0.26 -4.19 -16.44
N VAL A 123 0.09 -3.39 -15.38
CA VAL A 123 1.13 -2.44 -14.92
C VAL A 123 1.55 -2.71 -13.48
N ALA A 124 0.62 -3.12 -12.63
CA ALA A 124 0.88 -3.40 -11.22
C ALA A 124 0.02 -4.53 -10.69
N LEU A 125 0.41 -5.01 -9.53
CA LEU A 125 -0.37 -5.83 -8.63
C LEU A 125 -0.77 -4.97 -7.45
N GLU A 126 -1.90 -5.31 -6.82
CA GLU A 126 -2.29 -4.73 -5.56
C GLU A 126 -2.73 -5.85 -4.61
N CYS A 127 -2.00 -5.99 -3.51
CA CYS A 127 -2.39 -6.87 -2.43
C CYS A 127 -3.40 -6.16 -1.56
N ALA A 128 -4.43 -6.88 -1.09
CA ALA A 128 -5.51 -6.29 -0.31
C ALA A 128 -5.97 -7.22 0.83
N VAL A 129 -6.04 -6.65 2.04
CA VAL A 129 -6.56 -7.34 3.22
C VAL A 129 -7.71 -6.52 3.81
N PRO A 130 -8.90 -7.10 4.04
CA PRO A 130 -10.00 -6.37 4.68
C PRO A 130 -9.61 -5.82 6.05
N LEU A 131 -9.88 -4.53 6.31
CA LEU A 131 -9.57 -3.87 7.59
C LEU A 131 -10.16 -4.61 8.80
N LYS A 132 -11.30 -5.24 8.62
CA LYS A 132 -11.96 -6.04 9.68
C LYS A 132 -11.19 -7.31 10.07
N LEU A 133 -10.22 -7.75 9.24
CA LEU A 133 -9.42 -8.96 9.47
C LEU A 133 -8.04 -8.65 10.05
N SER A 134 -7.60 -7.39 10.03
CA SER A 134 -6.30 -6.98 10.58
C SER A 134 -6.38 -5.56 11.14
N GLU A 135 -6.12 -5.39 12.43
CA GLU A 135 -6.10 -4.08 13.09
C GLU A 135 -4.88 -3.23 12.70
N THR A 136 -3.84 -3.87 12.21
CA THR A 136 -2.59 -3.22 11.77
C THR A 136 -2.25 -3.64 10.35
N ALA A 137 -1.35 -2.89 9.70
CA ALA A 137 -0.85 -3.27 8.38
C ALA A 137 -0.31 -4.71 8.41
N PRO A 138 -0.73 -5.57 7.46
CA PRO A 138 -0.24 -6.95 7.37
C PRO A 138 1.28 -7.03 7.12
N ALA A 139 1.86 -8.21 7.25
CA ALA A 139 3.17 -8.47 6.67
C ALA A 139 3.09 -8.30 5.13
N GLY A 140 4.15 -7.81 4.53
CA GLY A 140 4.23 -7.54 3.08
C GLY A 140 5.54 -8.06 2.48
N PHE A 141 6.03 -7.37 1.46
CA PHE A 141 7.31 -7.71 0.87
C PHE A 141 8.48 -7.53 1.86
N PRO A 142 9.47 -8.42 1.87
CA PRO A 142 10.64 -8.27 2.74
C PRO A 142 11.38 -6.95 2.53
N GLY A 143 11.99 -6.41 3.58
CA GLY A 143 12.81 -5.20 3.53
C GLY A 143 12.13 -3.94 4.04
N GLY A 144 10.91 -4.03 4.56
CA GLY A 144 10.23 -2.95 5.30
C GLY A 144 9.98 -1.65 4.51
N LYS A 145 10.05 -1.72 3.17
CA LYS A 145 9.82 -0.58 2.25
C LYS A 145 8.51 -0.70 1.49
N ASP A 146 7.71 -1.67 1.81
CA ASP A 146 6.38 -1.84 1.30
C ASP A 146 5.44 -0.79 1.95
N GLY A 147 4.60 -0.21 1.15
CA GLY A 147 3.70 0.88 1.57
C GLY A 147 2.26 0.42 1.71
N TRP A 148 1.93 -0.29 2.79
CA TRP A 148 0.53 -0.55 3.09
C TRP A 148 -0.23 0.75 3.39
N PHE A 149 -1.39 0.89 2.80
CA PHE A 149 -2.31 2.01 3.00
C PHE A 149 -3.68 1.51 3.46
N ALA A 150 -4.21 2.09 4.54
CA ALA A 150 -5.56 1.79 5.02
C ALA A 150 -6.60 2.60 4.23
N ASP A 151 -7.12 2.04 3.16
CA ASP A 151 -8.16 2.70 2.37
C ASP A 151 -9.53 2.54 3.05
N GLN A 152 -9.95 3.61 3.72
CA GLN A 152 -11.23 3.66 4.45
C GLN A 152 -12.44 3.61 3.50
N ARG A 153 -12.29 4.03 2.25
CA ARG A 153 -13.36 4.03 1.25
C ARG A 153 -13.75 2.62 0.83
N PHE A 154 -12.74 1.77 0.66
CA PHE A 154 -12.94 0.36 0.29
C PHE A 154 -12.87 -0.60 1.47
N GLN A 155 -12.55 -0.10 2.67
CA GLN A 155 -12.36 -0.89 3.89
C GLN A 155 -11.28 -1.97 3.72
N LEU A 156 -10.18 -1.61 3.07
CA LEU A 156 -9.06 -2.48 2.77
C LEU A 156 -7.73 -1.87 3.23
N TRP A 157 -6.85 -2.70 3.74
CA TRP A 157 -5.42 -2.48 3.60
C TRP A 157 -5.05 -2.76 2.16
N THR A 158 -4.33 -1.86 1.50
CA THR A 158 -3.86 -2.05 0.12
C THR A 158 -2.36 -1.79 0.00
N LEU A 159 -1.71 -2.56 -0.85
CA LEU A 159 -0.27 -2.45 -1.14
C LEU A 159 -0.04 -2.63 -2.63
N HIS A 160 0.36 -1.57 -3.31
CA HIS A 160 0.72 -1.63 -4.74
C HIS A 160 2.14 -2.16 -4.92
N ALA A 161 2.34 -2.96 -5.98
CA ALA A 161 3.66 -3.38 -6.47
C ALA A 161 3.73 -3.22 -8.00
N TRP A 162 4.51 -2.24 -8.46
CA TRP A 162 4.64 -1.88 -9.89
C TRP A 162 5.62 -2.82 -10.60
N VAL A 163 5.31 -4.10 -10.65
CA VAL A 163 6.20 -5.14 -11.18
C VAL A 163 6.26 -5.20 -12.70
N TRP A 164 5.28 -4.59 -13.39
CA TRP A 164 5.16 -4.62 -14.84
C TRP A 164 5.38 -3.25 -15.50
N ARG A 165 5.41 -2.19 -14.73
CA ARG A 165 5.70 -0.83 -15.18
C ARG A 165 6.63 -0.18 -14.18
N GLU A 166 7.75 0.37 -14.68
CA GLU A 166 8.61 1.20 -13.84
C GLU A 166 7.81 2.32 -13.18
N ASN A 167 8.07 2.53 -11.90
CA ASN A 167 7.54 3.67 -11.16
C ASN A 167 8.70 4.53 -10.65
N PRO A 168 8.90 5.73 -11.21
CA PRO A 168 9.99 6.61 -10.79
C PRO A 168 9.93 7.05 -9.32
N ASP A 169 8.74 6.97 -8.72
CA ASP A 169 8.49 7.38 -7.34
C ASP A 169 8.66 6.22 -6.34
N GLY A 170 8.93 5.01 -6.84
CA GLY A 170 9.19 3.80 -6.06
C GLY A 170 8.24 2.64 -6.38
N ILE A 171 8.76 1.41 -6.29
CA ILE A 171 8.03 0.20 -6.70
C ILE A 171 6.77 -0.04 -5.86
N PHE A 172 6.73 0.45 -4.61
CA PHE A 172 5.59 0.32 -3.70
C PHE A 172 4.81 1.63 -3.50
N HIS A 173 5.10 2.67 -4.30
CA HIS A 173 4.34 3.90 -4.21
C HIS A 173 2.90 3.68 -4.73
N SER A 174 1.91 4.23 -4.05
CA SER A 174 0.49 3.97 -4.36
C SER A 174 0.06 4.45 -5.75
N THR A 175 0.73 5.46 -6.30
CA THR A 175 0.46 6.01 -7.63
C THR A 175 1.70 5.95 -8.50
N ASN A 176 1.51 5.98 -9.84
CA ASN A 176 2.58 6.02 -10.82
C ASN A 176 2.27 7.06 -11.89
N ARG A 177 3.01 8.16 -11.91
CA ARG A 177 2.81 9.27 -12.88
C ARG A 177 2.98 8.87 -14.35
N LEU A 178 3.47 7.66 -14.65
CA LEU A 178 3.56 7.12 -16.00
C LEU A 178 2.29 6.35 -16.42
N VAL A 179 1.31 6.27 -15.52
CA VAL A 179 -0.02 5.70 -15.75
C VAL A 179 -1.03 6.84 -15.62
N PRO A 180 -1.76 7.22 -16.69
CA PRO A 180 -2.70 8.32 -16.68
C PRO A 180 -3.92 8.05 -15.81
#